data_3501e8681fb3db48463189f523a540e1
#
_entry.id   3501e8681fb3db48463189f523a540e1
#
_cell.length_a   1.000
_cell.length_b   1.000
_cell.length_c   1.000
_cell.angle_alpha   90.00
_cell.angle_beta   90.00
_cell.angle_gamma   90.00
#
_symmetry.space_group_name_H-M   'P 1'
#
loop_
_entity.id
_entity.type
_entity.pdbx_description
1 polymer ?
#
loop_
_entity_poly.entity_id
_entity_poly.type
_entity_poly.pdbx_seq_one_letter_code
_entity_poly.pdbx_strand_id
1 'polypeptide(L)'
;LNSAHSVTVPGAVSLFEEVANKFGNLGLKELCAQPIKYAEEGVIVSPRVSFDWETHREKLIGSSEKFYLSSGRPYRAGSLFRAPMQAEVLRQIAAQGSKGFYQSDITVDLVNSLQELGGVHTLADFEDVSVQYVEPIYADLKDGSTLIELPPNGQGITAIMMK
;
A
#
# COMPACT_ATOMS: atom_id res chain seq x y z
N LEU A 1 9.70 -12.62 -9.86
CA LEU A 1 8.84 -12.11 -10.95
C LEU A 1 8.58 -10.62 -10.69
N ASN A 2 9.51 -9.77 -11.10
CA ASN A 2 9.38 -8.32 -11.01
C ASN A 2 8.92 -7.79 -12.37
N SER A 3 7.61 -7.82 -12.61
CA SER A 3 7.02 -7.33 -13.86
C SER A 3 5.88 -6.37 -13.53
N ALA A 4 5.73 -5.31 -14.32
CA ALA A 4 4.59 -4.39 -14.20
C ALA A 4 3.23 -5.13 -14.34
N HIS A 5 3.19 -6.24 -15.10
CA HIS A 5 2.00 -7.08 -15.21
C HIS A 5 1.57 -7.78 -13.90
N SER A 6 2.43 -7.84 -12.90
CA SER A 6 2.08 -8.38 -11.57
C SER A 6 1.53 -7.33 -10.61
N VAL A 7 1.52 -6.07 -11.01
CA VAL A 7 0.97 -4.97 -10.22
C VAL A 7 -0.53 -4.87 -10.50
N THR A 8 -1.35 -4.98 -9.46
CA THR A 8 -2.79 -4.73 -9.55
C THR A 8 -3.10 -3.27 -9.20
N VAL A 9 -4.29 -2.81 -9.53
CA VAL A 9 -4.74 -1.49 -9.09
C VAL A 9 -4.81 -1.47 -7.55
N PRO A 10 -4.13 -0.53 -6.86
CA PRO A 10 -4.12 -0.49 -5.40
C PRO A 10 -5.49 -0.07 -4.86
N GLY A 11 -6.16 -0.95 -4.12
CA GLY A 11 -7.48 -0.70 -3.53
C GLY A 11 -7.48 -0.12 -2.12
N ALA A 12 -6.31 0.00 -1.48
CA ALA A 12 -6.22 0.34 -0.06
C ALA A 12 -6.79 1.72 0.29
N VAL A 13 -6.62 2.73 -0.58
CA VAL A 13 -7.07 4.09 -0.30
C VAL A 13 -8.60 4.18 -0.26
N SER A 14 -9.29 3.53 -1.19
CA SER A 14 -10.76 3.46 -1.17
C SER A 14 -11.27 2.69 0.04
N LEU A 15 -10.57 1.61 0.45
CA LEU A 15 -10.90 0.86 1.65
C LEU A 15 -10.74 1.72 2.91
N PHE A 16 -9.66 2.48 3.05
CA PHE A 16 -9.43 3.36 4.21
C PHE A 16 -10.53 4.43 4.32
N GLU A 17 -10.94 5.03 3.22
CA GLU A 17 -12.03 5.99 3.20
C GLU A 17 -13.36 5.36 3.61
N GLU A 18 -13.70 4.20 3.03
CA GLU A 18 -14.94 3.49 3.33
C GLU A 18 -15.01 3.06 4.81
N VAL A 19 -13.92 2.50 5.35
CA VAL A 19 -13.86 2.10 6.76
C VAL A 19 -13.93 3.30 7.69
N ALA A 20 -13.23 4.39 7.37
CA ALA A 20 -13.29 5.62 8.16
C ALA A 20 -14.71 6.22 8.19
N ASN A 21 -15.38 6.26 7.04
CA ASN A 21 -16.73 6.81 6.92
C ASN A 21 -17.79 5.95 7.60
N LYS A 22 -17.67 4.62 7.51
CA LYS A 22 -18.71 3.70 8.02
C LYS A 22 -18.54 3.35 9.49
N PHE A 23 -17.33 3.21 9.96
CA PHE A 23 -17.01 2.68 11.30
C PHE A 23 -16.17 3.65 12.14
N GLY A 24 -15.57 4.67 11.52
CA GLY A 24 -14.71 5.63 12.20
C GLY A 24 -15.47 6.79 12.83
N ASN A 25 -14.81 7.44 13.80
CA ASN A 25 -15.27 8.68 14.41
C ASN A 25 -14.43 9.89 13.94
N LEU A 26 -13.37 9.63 13.18
CA LEU A 26 -12.45 10.66 12.66
C LEU A 26 -12.44 10.59 11.13
N GLY A 27 -12.36 11.74 10.47
CA GLY A 27 -12.20 11.81 9.02
C GLY A 27 -10.77 11.53 8.57
N LEU A 28 -10.58 11.34 7.25
CA LEU A 28 -9.26 11.07 6.69
C LEU A 28 -8.24 12.18 6.99
N LYS A 29 -8.68 13.42 7.09
CA LYS A 29 -7.81 14.56 7.44
C LYS A 29 -7.14 14.37 8.80
N GLU A 30 -7.89 13.99 9.79
CA GLU A 30 -7.39 13.72 11.14
C GLU A 30 -6.55 12.45 11.19
N LEU A 31 -7.00 11.39 10.48
CA LEU A 31 -6.30 10.11 10.43
C LEU A 31 -4.94 10.21 9.72
N CYS A 32 -4.84 11.02 8.67
CA CYS A 32 -3.59 11.22 7.93
C CYS A 32 -2.61 12.18 8.61
N ALA A 33 -3.01 12.95 9.63
CA ALA A 33 -2.16 13.98 10.24
C ALA A 33 -0.84 13.42 10.80
N GLN A 34 -0.89 12.32 11.53
CA GLN A 34 0.33 11.68 12.07
C GLN A 34 1.19 10.97 10.99
N PRO A 35 0.63 10.17 10.07
CA PRO A 35 1.39 9.63 8.95
C PRO A 35 2.10 10.70 8.11
N ILE A 36 1.45 11.84 7.83
CA ILE A 36 2.06 12.97 7.12
C ILE A 36 3.27 13.48 7.90
N LYS A 37 3.11 13.73 9.20
CA LYS A 37 4.19 14.19 10.06
C LYS A 37 5.37 13.22 10.07
N TYR A 38 5.13 11.91 10.20
CA TYR A 38 6.18 10.90 10.16
C TYR A 38 6.89 10.84 8.81
N ALA A 39 6.15 11.00 7.72
CA ALA A 39 6.75 11.00 6.39
C ALA A 39 7.65 12.24 6.16
N GLU A 40 7.29 13.40 6.70
CA GLU A 40 8.06 14.65 6.58
C GLU A 40 9.22 14.75 7.55
N GLU A 41 8.95 14.60 8.84
CA GLU A 41 9.96 14.76 9.90
C GLU A 41 10.88 13.55 9.96
N GLY A 42 10.39 12.39 9.54
CA GLY A 42 11.09 11.12 9.51
C GLY A 42 10.81 10.22 10.70
N VAL A 43 11.17 8.97 10.51
CA VAL A 43 11.10 7.92 11.54
C VAL A 43 12.46 7.29 11.75
N ILE A 44 12.73 6.87 12.98
CA ILE A 44 13.96 6.16 13.29
C ILE A 44 13.87 4.73 12.75
N VAL A 45 14.84 4.35 11.94
CA VAL A 45 14.92 2.99 11.36
C VAL A 45 15.20 1.98 12.47
N SER A 46 14.30 1.02 12.63
CA SER A 46 14.48 -0.06 13.61
C SER A 46 15.54 -1.08 13.15
N PRO A 47 16.12 -1.88 14.07
CA PRO A 47 17.05 -2.94 13.70
C PRO A 47 16.47 -3.94 12.71
N ARG A 48 15.18 -4.29 12.85
CA ARG A 48 14.50 -5.22 11.96
C ARG A 48 14.37 -4.64 10.54
N VAL A 49 13.91 -3.41 10.40
CA VAL A 49 13.78 -2.74 9.10
C VAL A 49 15.13 -2.59 8.42
N SER A 50 16.17 -2.22 9.18
CA SER A 50 17.55 -2.14 8.65
C SER A 50 18.03 -3.47 8.10
N PHE A 51 17.79 -4.57 8.84
CA PHE A 51 18.13 -5.92 8.41
C PHE A 51 17.37 -6.32 7.13
N ASP A 52 16.07 -6.06 7.06
CA ASP A 52 15.26 -6.39 5.89
C ASP A 52 15.70 -5.61 4.64
N TRP A 53 16.03 -4.31 4.78
CA TRP A 53 16.55 -3.51 3.68
C TRP A 53 17.92 -3.99 3.19
N GLU A 54 18.83 -4.35 4.10
CA GLU A 54 20.13 -4.92 3.73
C GLU A 54 19.96 -6.26 3.00
N THR A 55 19.11 -7.15 3.55
CA THR A 55 18.86 -8.47 2.97
C THR A 55 18.23 -8.42 1.57
N HIS A 56 17.43 -7.38 1.30
CA HIS A 56 16.71 -7.23 0.02
C HIS A 56 17.25 -6.08 -0.84
N ARG A 57 18.49 -5.64 -0.59
CA ARG A 57 19.12 -4.52 -1.29
C ARG A 57 19.06 -4.66 -2.81
N GLU A 58 19.27 -5.86 -3.33
CA GLU A 58 19.27 -6.16 -4.77
C GLU A 58 17.91 -5.98 -5.45
N LYS A 59 16.82 -5.89 -4.66
CA LYS A 59 15.48 -5.60 -5.19
C LYS A 59 15.21 -4.10 -5.37
N LEU A 60 16.03 -3.25 -4.73
CA LEU A 60 15.93 -1.80 -4.85
C LEU A 60 16.75 -1.35 -6.05
N ILE A 61 16.12 -1.25 -7.21
CA ILE A 61 16.73 -0.91 -8.49
C ILE A 61 16.05 0.31 -9.13
N GLY A 62 16.75 0.99 -10.02
CA GLY A 62 16.21 2.11 -10.78
C GLY A 62 15.81 3.28 -9.87
N SER A 63 14.62 3.82 -10.10
CA SER A 63 14.11 4.97 -9.32
C SER A 63 13.92 4.68 -7.84
N SER A 64 13.67 3.43 -7.43
CA SER A 64 13.50 3.07 -6.03
C SER A 64 14.76 3.31 -5.19
N GLU A 65 15.93 3.25 -5.78
CA GLU A 65 17.21 3.55 -5.09
C GLU A 65 17.23 4.96 -4.51
N LYS A 66 16.67 5.94 -5.25
CA LYS A 66 16.64 7.34 -4.83
C LYS A 66 15.82 7.55 -3.54
N PHE A 67 14.79 6.74 -3.32
CA PHE A 67 13.88 6.87 -2.19
C PHE A 67 14.29 6.03 -0.99
N TYR A 68 14.79 4.82 -1.23
CA TYR A 68 15.00 3.83 -0.18
C TYR A 68 16.46 3.60 0.19
N LEU A 69 17.40 4.29 -0.47
CA LEU A 69 18.82 4.21 -0.15
C LEU A 69 19.39 5.59 0.21
N SER A 70 20.31 5.60 1.16
CA SER A 70 21.12 6.77 1.52
C SER A 70 22.50 6.60 0.90
N SER A 71 22.86 7.45 -0.07
CA SER A 71 24.12 7.35 -0.81
C SER A 71 24.39 5.93 -1.36
N GLY A 72 23.36 5.30 -1.94
CA GLY A 72 23.43 3.98 -2.54
C GLY A 72 23.48 2.81 -1.55
N ARG A 73 23.27 3.07 -0.26
CA ARG A 73 23.28 2.04 0.81
C ARG A 73 21.97 2.04 1.58
N PRO A 74 21.52 0.87 2.06
CA PRO A 74 20.38 0.77 2.96
C PRO A 74 20.56 1.62 4.22
N TYR A 75 19.46 2.13 4.74
CA TYR A 75 19.45 2.86 6.01
C TYR A 75 19.80 1.94 7.17
N ARG A 76 20.72 2.38 8.02
CA ARG A 76 21.12 1.63 9.21
C ARG A 76 20.15 1.83 10.36
N ALA A 77 20.08 0.88 11.28
CA ALA A 77 19.34 1.03 12.53
C ALA A 77 19.79 2.30 13.28
N GLY A 78 18.83 3.06 13.78
CA GLY A 78 19.05 4.33 14.45
C GLY A 78 19.18 5.54 13.53
N SER A 79 19.26 5.37 12.20
CA SER A 79 19.22 6.48 11.25
C SER A 79 17.80 7.01 11.04
N LEU A 80 17.69 8.23 10.54
CA LEU A 80 16.40 8.86 10.25
C LEU A 80 16.02 8.64 8.78
N PHE A 81 14.88 8.01 8.52
CA PHE A 81 14.28 7.86 7.19
C PHE A 81 13.15 8.86 6.99
N ARG A 82 13.13 9.53 5.86
CA ARG A 82 12.07 10.47 5.44
C ARG A 82 11.51 10.09 4.08
N ALA A 83 10.23 10.36 3.90
CA ALA A 83 9.50 10.11 2.65
C ALA A 83 8.59 11.31 2.29
N PRO A 84 9.15 12.49 1.96
CA PRO A 84 8.37 13.71 1.73
C PRO A 84 7.38 13.57 0.56
N MET A 85 7.71 12.77 -0.47
CA MET A 85 6.78 12.49 -1.57
C MET A 85 5.56 11.71 -1.08
N GLN A 86 5.75 10.78 -0.15
CA GLN A 86 4.64 10.05 0.48
C GLN A 86 3.77 10.98 1.35
N ALA A 87 4.37 11.97 2.00
CA ALA A 87 3.61 12.98 2.74
C ALA A 87 2.67 13.77 1.81
N GLU A 88 3.12 14.10 0.60
CA GLU A 88 2.29 14.80 -0.39
C GLU A 88 1.12 13.93 -0.86
N VAL A 89 1.35 12.66 -1.15
CA VAL A 89 0.27 11.70 -1.46
C VAL A 89 -0.76 11.67 -0.33
N LEU A 90 -0.31 11.56 0.91
CA LEU A 90 -1.19 11.54 2.09
C LEU A 90 -1.95 12.85 2.28
N ARG A 91 -1.37 14.02 1.95
CA ARG A 91 -2.08 15.31 1.99
C ARG A 91 -3.21 15.38 0.97
N GLN A 92 -2.98 14.88 -0.24
CA GLN A 92 -4.03 14.85 -1.27
C GLN A 92 -5.19 13.93 -0.85
N ILE A 93 -4.88 12.76 -0.28
CA ILE A 93 -5.88 11.86 0.30
C ILE A 93 -6.62 12.53 1.47
N ALA A 94 -5.91 13.20 2.36
CA ALA A 94 -6.50 13.92 3.51
C ALA A 94 -7.46 15.04 3.07
N ALA A 95 -7.14 15.71 1.96
CA ALA A 95 -7.92 16.85 1.45
C ALA A 95 -9.12 16.43 0.60
N GLN A 96 -9.01 15.38 -0.18
CA GLN A 96 -9.97 15.03 -1.25
C GLN A 96 -10.51 13.59 -1.13
N GLY A 97 -10.14 12.86 -0.08
CA GLY A 97 -10.50 11.45 0.05
C GLY A 97 -9.82 10.58 -1.01
N SER A 98 -10.48 9.49 -1.38
CA SER A 98 -9.99 8.56 -2.41
C SER A 98 -9.80 9.22 -3.78
N LYS A 99 -10.57 10.25 -4.11
CA LYS A 99 -10.41 11.03 -5.35
C LYS A 99 -9.03 11.69 -5.43
N GLY A 100 -8.49 12.16 -4.30
CA GLY A 100 -7.15 12.72 -4.22
C GLY A 100 -6.02 11.75 -4.57
N PHE A 101 -6.34 10.48 -4.66
CA PHE A 101 -5.44 9.43 -5.16
C PHE A 101 -5.86 8.98 -6.56
N TYR A 102 -7.06 8.42 -6.73
CA TYR A 102 -7.47 7.74 -7.97
C TYR A 102 -7.78 8.68 -9.15
N GLN A 103 -8.09 9.95 -8.90
CA GLN A 103 -8.46 10.93 -9.93
C GLN A 103 -7.55 12.17 -9.89
N SER A 104 -6.25 11.95 -9.69
CA SER A 104 -5.25 12.99 -9.51
C SER A 104 -3.98 12.73 -10.33
N ASP A 105 -3.07 13.69 -10.30
CA ASP A 105 -1.75 13.56 -10.93
C ASP A 105 -0.93 12.40 -10.36
N ILE A 106 -1.23 11.94 -9.13
CA ILE A 106 -0.60 10.76 -8.53
C ILE A 106 -0.89 9.52 -9.38
N THR A 107 -2.15 9.32 -9.76
CA THR A 107 -2.52 8.18 -10.61
C THR A 107 -1.97 8.32 -12.03
N VAL A 108 -1.92 9.54 -12.57
CA VAL A 108 -1.30 9.78 -13.88
C VAL A 108 0.18 9.37 -13.86
N ASP A 109 0.94 9.80 -12.85
CA ASP A 109 2.35 9.44 -12.68
C ASP A 109 2.54 7.93 -12.49
N LEU A 110 1.69 7.30 -11.68
CA LEU A 110 1.72 5.85 -11.43
C LEU A 110 1.45 5.04 -12.71
N VAL A 111 0.43 5.41 -13.48
CA VAL A 111 0.09 4.75 -14.75
C VAL A 111 1.22 4.91 -15.76
N ASN A 112 1.75 6.13 -15.93
CA ASN A 112 2.88 6.39 -16.82
C ASN A 112 4.10 5.55 -16.43
N SER A 113 4.45 5.52 -15.15
CA SER A 113 5.57 4.72 -14.64
C SER A 113 5.38 3.22 -14.88
N LEU A 114 4.17 2.70 -14.71
CA LEU A 114 3.86 1.29 -14.99
C LEU A 114 3.93 0.98 -16.50
N GLN A 115 3.45 1.90 -17.36
CA GLN A 115 3.52 1.74 -18.81
C GLN A 115 4.96 1.80 -19.32
N GLU A 116 5.80 2.67 -18.77
CA GLU A 116 7.24 2.72 -19.08
C GLU A 116 7.96 1.39 -18.74
N LEU A 117 7.46 0.66 -17.75
CA LEU A 117 7.93 -0.67 -17.37
C LEU A 117 7.24 -1.81 -18.15
N GLY A 118 6.47 -1.49 -19.21
CA GLY A 118 5.76 -2.43 -20.05
C GLY A 118 4.41 -2.90 -19.49
N GLY A 119 3.85 -2.21 -18.50
CA GLY A 119 2.51 -2.46 -17.98
C GLY A 119 1.41 -2.02 -18.95
N VAL A 120 0.22 -2.56 -18.75
CA VAL A 120 -0.98 -2.28 -19.60
C VAL A 120 -2.03 -1.43 -18.88
N HIS A 121 -1.70 -0.90 -17.71
CA HIS A 121 -2.59 -0.10 -16.88
C HIS A 121 -3.04 1.17 -17.61
N THR A 122 -4.29 1.57 -17.39
CA THR A 122 -4.89 2.79 -17.90
C THR A 122 -5.49 3.61 -16.77
N LEU A 123 -5.77 4.88 -16.99
CA LEU A 123 -6.46 5.72 -15.99
C LEU A 123 -7.85 5.19 -15.67
N ALA A 124 -8.54 4.61 -16.66
CA ALA A 124 -9.86 4.03 -16.48
C ALA A 124 -9.87 2.89 -15.44
N ASP A 125 -8.80 2.09 -15.37
CA ASP A 125 -8.70 1.02 -14.36
C ASP A 125 -8.71 1.57 -12.93
N PHE A 126 -8.22 2.79 -12.73
CA PHE A 126 -8.19 3.44 -11.42
C PHE A 126 -9.49 4.21 -11.12
N GLU A 127 -10.21 4.68 -12.11
CA GLU A 127 -11.52 5.35 -11.93
C GLU A 127 -12.59 4.37 -11.45
N ASP A 128 -12.51 3.10 -11.85
CA ASP A 128 -13.48 2.05 -11.52
C ASP A 128 -13.24 1.40 -10.14
N VAL A 129 -12.24 1.87 -9.37
CA VAL A 129 -11.95 1.29 -8.05
C VAL A 129 -13.11 1.53 -7.08
N SER A 130 -13.67 0.45 -6.57
CA SER A 130 -14.75 0.49 -5.58
C SER A 130 -14.57 -0.57 -4.50
N VAL A 131 -15.00 -0.25 -3.28
CA VAL A 131 -15.04 -1.21 -2.17
C VAL A 131 -16.25 -2.12 -2.34
N GLN A 132 -16.03 -3.42 -2.20
CA GLN A 132 -17.09 -4.42 -2.23
C GLN A 132 -17.21 -5.09 -0.86
N TYR A 133 -18.43 -5.18 -0.35
CA TYR A 133 -18.78 -6.01 0.80
C TYR A 133 -19.13 -7.40 0.29
N VAL A 134 -18.44 -8.39 0.82
CA VAL A 134 -18.59 -9.78 0.39
C VAL A 134 -18.94 -10.68 1.58
N GLU A 135 -19.65 -11.78 1.34
CA GLU A 135 -19.85 -12.81 2.35
C GLU A 135 -18.55 -13.61 2.51
N PRO A 136 -18.08 -13.80 3.73
CA PRO A 136 -16.88 -14.59 3.98
C PRO A 136 -17.12 -16.08 3.70
N ILE A 137 -16.04 -16.80 3.42
CA ILE A 137 -16.01 -18.25 3.30
C ILE A 137 -15.50 -18.88 4.59
N TYR A 138 -15.98 -20.08 4.92
CA TYR A 138 -15.76 -20.72 6.22
C TYR A 138 -15.20 -22.13 6.07
N ALA A 139 -14.45 -22.56 7.08
CA ALA A 139 -14.07 -23.95 7.26
C ALA A 139 -13.93 -24.30 8.74
N ASP A 140 -14.66 -25.31 9.19
CA ASP A 140 -14.51 -25.82 10.56
C ASP A 140 -13.25 -26.65 10.69
N LEU A 141 -12.50 -26.43 11.75
CA LEU A 141 -11.26 -27.13 12.07
C LEU A 141 -11.51 -28.26 13.07
N LYS A 142 -10.60 -29.23 13.13
CA LYS A 142 -10.73 -30.42 14.00
C LYS A 142 -10.73 -30.10 15.50
N ASP A 143 -10.19 -28.96 15.89
CA ASP A 143 -10.13 -28.47 17.28
C ASP A 143 -11.42 -27.72 17.71
N GLY A 144 -12.41 -27.64 16.83
CA GLY A 144 -13.67 -26.95 17.08
C GLY A 144 -13.65 -25.45 16.77
N SER A 145 -12.51 -24.88 16.29
CA SER A 145 -12.46 -23.51 15.80
C SER A 145 -12.94 -23.42 14.35
N THR A 146 -13.32 -22.22 13.91
CA THR A 146 -13.72 -21.96 12.54
C THR A 146 -12.71 -20.97 11.89
N LEU A 147 -12.12 -21.38 10.78
CA LEU A 147 -11.34 -20.50 9.93
C LEU A 147 -12.28 -19.68 9.05
N ILE A 148 -12.16 -18.37 9.10
CA ILE A 148 -12.95 -17.41 8.33
C ILE A 148 -12.02 -16.66 7.40
N GLU A 149 -12.34 -16.67 6.10
CA GLU A 149 -11.53 -16.05 5.07
C GLU A 149 -12.38 -15.23 4.10
N LEU A 150 -11.74 -14.29 3.41
CA LEU A 150 -12.39 -13.59 2.30
C LEU A 150 -12.46 -14.49 1.06
N PRO A 151 -13.49 -14.33 0.20
CA PRO A 151 -13.55 -15.02 -1.09
C PRO A 151 -12.41 -14.59 -2.02
N PRO A 152 -12.22 -15.29 -3.16
CA PRO A 152 -11.04 -15.09 -4.01
C PRO A 152 -10.88 -13.68 -4.55
N ASN A 153 -9.83 -13.05 -4.14
CA ASN A 153 -8.85 -12.16 -4.70
C ASN A 153 -7.51 -12.45 -3.99
N GLY A 154 -7.57 -12.91 -2.74
CA GLY A 154 -6.43 -13.35 -1.96
C GLY A 154 -6.30 -14.89 -1.93
N GLN A 155 -5.59 -15.38 -0.94
CA GLN A 155 -5.29 -16.81 -0.76
C GLN A 155 -6.17 -17.50 0.30
N GLY A 156 -7.30 -16.91 0.68
CA GLY A 156 -8.19 -17.45 1.71
C GLY A 156 -8.68 -18.87 1.40
N ILE A 157 -9.06 -19.14 0.14
CA ILE A 157 -9.47 -20.49 -0.27
C ILE A 157 -8.29 -21.48 -0.17
N THR A 158 -7.07 -21.06 -0.48
CA THR A 158 -5.86 -21.90 -0.33
C THR A 158 -5.63 -22.25 1.13
N ALA A 159 -5.77 -21.29 2.05
CA ALA A 159 -5.68 -21.53 3.48
C ALA A 159 -6.71 -22.57 3.96
N ILE A 160 -7.96 -22.45 3.48
CA ILE A 160 -9.03 -23.43 3.76
C ILE A 160 -8.68 -24.82 3.22
N MET A 161 -8.11 -24.93 2.03
CA MET A 161 -7.74 -26.22 1.42
C MET A 161 -6.56 -26.90 2.10
N MET A 162 -5.71 -26.15 2.80
CA MET A 162 -4.54 -26.69 3.53
C MET A 162 -4.84 -27.19 4.94
N LYS A 163 -6.08 -27.05 5.43
CA LYS A 163 -6.49 -27.45 6.80
C LYS A 163 -6.45 -28.95 7.08
#